data_124b645c28d05eec548ee30ff2f8a624
#
_entry.id   124b645c28d05eec548ee30ff2f8a624
#
_cell.length_a   1.000
_cell.length_b   1.000
_cell.length_c   1.000
_cell.angle_alpha   90.00
_cell.angle_beta   90.00
_cell.angle_gamma   90.00
#
_symmetry.space_group_name_H-M   'P 1'
#
loop_
_entity.id
_entity.type
_entity.pdbx_description
1 polymer ?
#
loop_
_entity_poly.entity_id
_entity_poly.type
_entity_poly.pdbx_seq_one_letter_code
_entity_poly.pdbx_strand_id
1 'polypeptide(L)'
;MIIEYYHASKYGNGVRIAEEFCRLMAAKGVVVNIHHVKKVKPKEIAPADLYVFSSPGRFGKPIGDIRGFLRKAQFAPGTRCAVLTTEMAPQPDKKTGKVSTEDGACQKVLPVMRETLQAKGLKEVAETRVYVLGIEGPLEDGWQSKVEAFAQMIPVDGK
;
A
#
# COMPACT_ATOMS: atom_id res chain seq x y z
N MET A 1 4.83 11.76 15.92
CA MET A 1 5.17 10.86 14.79
C MET A 1 4.47 11.37 13.54
N ILE A 2 5.21 11.44 12.46
CA ILE A 2 4.71 11.87 11.14
C ILE A 2 4.86 10.71 10.17
N ILE A 3 3.79 10.40 9.46
CA ILE A 3 3.76 9.41 8.37
C ILE A 3 3.45 10.13 7.07
N GLU A 4 4.29 9.92 6.06
CA GLU A 4 4.00 10.34 4.70
C GLU A 4 3.43 9.15 3.93
N TYR A 5 2.21 9.28 3.42
CA TYR A 5 1.49 8.20 2.74
C TYR A 5 1.41 8.52 1.24
N TYR A 6 2.11 7.74 0.43
CA TYR A 6 2.16 7.90 -1.02
C TYR A 6 1.32 6.81 -1.69
N HIS A 7 0.32 7.22 -2.47
CA HIS A 7 -0.54 6.29 -3.19
C HIS A 7 -0.58 6.60 -4.68
N ALA A 8 -1.00 5.61 -5.44
CA ALA A 8 -1.19 5.73 -6.88
C ALA A 8 -2.62 5.32 -7.27
N SER A 9 -3.59 5.66 -6.46
CA SER A 9 -5.00 5.31 -6.69
C SER A 9 -5.49 5.87 -8.02
N LYS A 10 -6.17 5.03 -8.79
CA LYS A 10 -6.72 5.40 -10.10
C LYS A 10 -8.23 5.59 -10.06
N TYR A 11 -8.95 4.76 -9.31
CA TYR A 11 -10.41 4.76 -9.24
C TYR A 11 -10.96 5.18 -7.89
N GLY A 12 -10.12 5.66 -6.98
CA GLY A 12 -10.52 6.14 -5.67
C GLY A 12 -10.49 5.11 -4.54
N ASN A 13 -10.30 3.82 -4.84
CA ASN A 13 -10.22 2.78 -3.82
C ASN A 13 -9.05 3.00 -2.86
N GLY A 14 -7.88 3.31 -3.41
CA GLY A 14 -6.69 3.59 -2.61
C GLY A 14 -6.82 4.86 -1.77
N VAL A 15 -7.56 5.86 -2.25
CA VAL A 15 -7.83 7.08 -1.48
C VAL A 15 -8.71 6.78 -0.28
N ARG A 16 -9.76 5.97 -0.46
CA ARG A 16 -10.64 5.56 0.65
C ARG A 16 -9.87 4.84 1.73
N ILE A 17 -8.96 3.95 1.33
CA ILE A 17 -8.10 3.23 2.27
C ILE A 17 -7.15 4.18 3.00
N ALA A 18 -6.53 5.11 2.27
CA ALA A 18 -5.62 6.09 2.86
C ALA A 18 -6.34 6.99 3.88
N GLU A 19 -7.56 7.41 3.57
CA GLU A 19 -8.37 8.21 4.49
C GLU A 19 -8.73 7.44 5.77
N GLU A 20 -9.10 6.16 5.65
CA GLU A 20 -9.37 5.31 6.81
C GLU A 20 -8.13 5.09 7.65
N PHE A 21 -7.00 4.83 7.02
CA PHE A 21 -5.70 4.72 7.70
C PHE A 21 -5.37 6.01 8.46
N CYS A 22 -5.55 7.17 7.81
CA CYS A 22 -5.33 8.47 8.43
C CYS A 22 -6.19 8.66 9.68
N ARG A 23 -7.47 8.31 9.60
CA ARG A 23 -8.40 8.38 10.73
C ARG A 23 -7.95 7.49 11.90
N LEU A 24 -7.56 6.26 11.60
CA LEU A 24 -7.08 5.32 12.62
C LEU A 24 -5.81 5.80 13.31
N MET A 25 -4.86 6.33 12.54
CA MET A 25 -3.60 6.81 13.08
C MET A 25 -3.77 8.12 13.85
N ALA A 26 -4.68 8.99 13.43
CA ALA A 26 -5.00 10.23 14.14
C ALA A 26 -5.52 9.95 15.55
N ALA A 27 -6.29 8.87 15.73
CA ALA A 27 -6.75 8.43 17.05
C ALA A 27 -5.60 8.05 17.99
N LYS A 28 -4.41 7.77 17.44
CA LYS A 28 -3.19 7.46 18.19
C LYS A 28 -2.25 8.67 18.31
N GLY A 29 -2.69 9.85 17.89
CA GLY A 29 -1.88 11.06 17.91
C GLY A 29 -0.84 11.14 16.80
N VAL A 30 -0.97 10.35 15.74
CA VAL A 30 -0.05 10.31 14.61
C VAL A 30 -0.58 11.15 13.47
N VAL A 31 0.26 12.00 12.90
CA VAL A 31 -0.07 12.81 11.72
C VAL A 31 0.23 12.01 10.46
N VAL A 32 -0.77 11.87 9.59
CA VAL A 32 -0.59 11.21 8.29
C VAL A 32 -0.88 12.21 7.18
N ASN A 33 0.10 12.45 6.33
CA ASN A 33 -0.04 13.30 5.14
C ASN A 33 -0.20 12.40 3.92
N ILE A 34 -1.31 12.54 3.21
CA ILE A 34 -1.66 11.69 2.06
C ILE A 34 -1.29 12.42 0.77
N HIS A 35 -0.57 11.73 -0.10
CA HIS A 35 -0.12 12.26 -1.40
C HIS A 35 -0.38 11.27 -2.52
N HIS A 36 -0.85 11.79 -3.64
CA HIS A 36 -0.83 11.04 -4.90
C HIS A 36 0.56 11.18 -5.53
N VAL A 37 1.18 10.08 -5.95
CA VAL A 37 2.55 10.09 -6.47
C VAL A 37 2.72 10.96 -7.72
N LYS A 38 1.66 11.17 -8.49
CA LYS A 38 1.69 12.09 -9.64
C LYS A 38 1.82 13.55 -9.26
N LYS A 39 1.50 13.92 -8.03
CA LYS A 39 1.51 15.30 -7.54
C LYS A 39 2.74 15.63 -6.70
N VAL A 40 3.66 14.68 -6.58
CA VAL A 40 4.88 14.82 -5.77
C VAL A 40 6.10 14.57 -6.65
N LYS A 41 7.08 15.43 -6.54
CA LYS A 41 8.36 15.21 -7.20
C LYS A 41 9.14 14.14 -6.42
N PRO A 42 9.56 13.03 -7.05
CA PRO A 42 10.25 11.95 -6.33
C PRO A 42 11.53 12.38 -5.61
N LYS A 43 12.16 13.46 -6.06
CA LYS A 43 13.39 13.98 -5.45
C LYS A 43 13.13 14.96 -4.31
N GLU A 44 11.88 15.32 -4.06
CA GLU A 44 11.48 16.31 -3.06
C GLU A 44 10.55 15.70 -2.01
N ILE A 45 10.91 14.51 -1.53
CA ILE A 45 10.14 13.79 -0.53
C ILE A 45 10.32 14.46 0.84
N ALA A 46 9.20 14.71 1.52
CA ALA A 46 9.24 15.29 2.86
C ALA A 46 9.84 14.28 3.86
N PRO A 47 10.60 14.74 4.85
CA PRO A 47 11.07 13.88 5.93
C PRO A 47 9.89 13.31 6.73
N ALA A 48 10.00 12.06 7.14
CA ALA A 48 8.98 11.40 7.95
C ALA A 48 9.60 10.33 8.84
N ASP A 49 8.86 9.95 9.88
CA ASP A 49 9.26 8.85 10.75
C ASP A 49 9.01 7.49 10.09
N LEU A 50 8.03 7.45 9.18
CA LEU A 50 7.69 6.25 8.43
C LEU A 50 6.98 6.64 7.13
N TYR A 51 7.22 5.87 6.09
CA TYR A 51 6.57 6.05 4.79
C TYR A 51 5.64 4.89 4.51
N VAL A 52 4.41 5.18 4.10
CA VAL A 52 3.48 4.17 3.58
C VAL A 52 3.41 4.31 2.07
N PHE A 53 3.56 3.19 1.37
CA PHE A 53 3.42 3.13 -0.07
C PHE A 53 2.24 2.23 -0.42
N SER A 54 1.35 2.74 -1.27
CA SER A 54 0.15 2.03 -1.67
C SER A 54 -0.01 2.07 -3.18
N SER A 55 -0.36 0.95 -3.77
CA SER A 55 -0.55 0.85 -5.21
C SER A 55 -1.68 -0.12 -5.55
N PRO A 56 -2.51 0.23 -6.55
CA PRO A 56 -3.33 -0.78 -7.20
C PRO A 56 -2.47 -1.65 -8.12
N GLY A 57 -3.01 -2.80 -8.48
CA GLY A 57 -2.39 -3.70 -9.45
C GLY A 57 -2.86 -3.43 -10.87
N ARG A 58 -1.95 -3.67 -11.82
CA ARG A 58 -2.27 -3.73 -13.24
C ARG A 58 -1.48 -4.89 -13.83
N PHE A 59 -2.18 -5.87 -14.39
CA PHE A 59 -1.57 -7.11 -14.88
C PHE A 59 -0.70 -7.80 -13.82
N GLY A 60 -1.16 -7.80 -12.57
CA GLY A 60 -0.46 -8.43 -11.45
C GLY A 60 0.77 -7.70 -10.93
N LYS A 61 1.01 -6.47 -11.40
CA LYS A 61 2.16 -5.65 -11.00
C LYS A 61 1.69 -4.31 -10.44
N PRO A 62 2.51 -3.62 -9.65
CA PRO A 62 2.23 -2.23 -9.29
C PRO A 62 2.10 -1.38 -10.56
N ILE A 63 1.19 -0.42 -10.54
CA ILE A 63 1.00 0.44 -11.72
C ILE A 63 2.24 1.30 -11.98
N GLY A 64 2.38 1.75 -13.24
CA GLY A 64 3.57 2.49 -13.68
C GLY A 64 3.85 3.76 -12.89
N ASP A 65 2.82 4.43 -12.39
CA ASP A 65 2.97 5.66 -11.63
C ASP A 65 3.79 5.45 -10.36
N ILE A 66 3.47 4.41 -9.56
CA ILE A 66 4.21 4.12 -8.33
C ILE A 66 5.59 3.54 -8.64
N ARG A 67 5.71 2.74 -9.69
CA ARG A 67 6.99 2.16 -10.09
C ARG A 67 7.98 3.24 -10.51
N GLY A 68 7.52 4.20 -11.32
CA GLY A 68 8.34 5.34 -11.73
C GLY A 68 8.73 6.24 -10.57
N PHE A 69 7.79 6.50 -9.66
CA PHE A 69 8.06 7.28 -8.45
C PHE A 69 9.14 6.61 -7.60
N LEU A 70 8.98 5.33 -7.28
CA LEU A 70 9.93 4.60 -6.44
C LEU A 70 11.30 4.45 -7.09
N ARG A 71 11.36 4.32 -8.41
CA ARG A 71 12.63 4.25 -9.13
C ARG A 71 13.46 5.52 -8.94
N LYS A 72 12.81 6.69 -8.92
CA LYS A 72 13.47 7.99 -8.81
C LYS A 72 13.66 8.46 -7.38
N ALA A 73 12.80 8.02 -6.46
CA ALA A 73 12.86 8.43 -5.06
C ALA A 73 14.08 7.81 -4.36
N GLN A 74 14.68 8.58 -3.45
CA GLN A 74 15.82 8.11 -2.66
C GLN A 74 15.50 8.24 -1.18
N PHE A 75 15.90 7.24 -0.42
CA PHE A 75 15.70 7.18 1.02
C PHE A 75 17.01 6.80 1.71
N ALA A 76 17.21 7.31 2.91
CA ALA A 76 18.35 6.88 3.72
C ALA A 76 18.23 5.38 4.03
N PRO A 77 19.35 4.62 4.04
CA PRO A 77 19.30 3.20 4.40
C PRO A 77 18.65 2.97 5.77
N GLY A 78 17.81 1.97 5.87
CA GLY A 78 17.11 1.64 7.11
C GLY A 78 15.87 2.48 7.39
N THR A 79 15.50 3.40 6.48
CA THR A 79 14.23 4.13 6.57
C THR A 79 13.06 3.15 6.66
N ARG A 80 12.17 3.35 7.63
CA ARG A 80 11.04 2.45 7.84
C ARG A 80 9.94 2.71 6.83
N CYS A 81 9.32 1.63 6.35
CA CYS A 81 8.19 1.72 5.44
C CYS A 81 7.13 0.67 5.75
N ALA A 82 5.95 0.89 5.22
CA ALA A 82 4.85 -0.06 5.23
C ALA A 82 4.20 -0.09 3.85
N VAL A 83 3.63 -1.21 3.47
CA VAL A 83 3.08 -1.41 2.13
C VAL A 83 1.63 -1.88 2.22
N LEU A 84 0.78 -1.24 1.44
CA LEU A 84 -0.61 -1.64 1.29
C LEU A 84 -0.96 -1.68 -0.19
N THR A 85 -1.46 -2.82 -0.66
CA THR A 85 -1.83 -2.95 -2.07
C THR A 85 -3.32 -3.22 -2.22
N THR A 86 -3.88 -2.76 -3.35
CA THR A 86 -5.21 -3.16 -3.79
C THR A 86 -5.06 -4.07 -4.99
N GLU A 87 -5.57 -5.28 -4.87
CA GLU A 87 -5.39 -6.32 -5.88
C GLU A 87 -6.72 -6.97 -6.19
N MET A 88 -6.86 -7.48 -7.41
CA MET A 88 -8.06 -8.23 -7.80
C MET A 88 -8.20 -9.45 -6.87
N ALA A 89 -9.41 -9.66 -6.35
CA ALA A 89 -9.68 -10.85 -5.56
C ALA A 89 -9.41 -12.12 -6.36
N PRO A 90 -8.87 -13.19 -5.72
CA PRO A 90 -8.70 -14.47 -6.41
C PRO A 90 -10.02 -14.96 -6.98
N GLN A 91 -9.98 -15.42 -8.24
CA GLN A 91 -11.17 -15.93 -8.91
C GLN A 91 -11.24 -17.45 -8.78
N PRO A 92 -12.44 -18.03 -8.64
CA PRO A 92 -12.60 -19.46 -8.63
C PRO A 92 -12.10 -20.09 -9.95
N ASP A 93 -11.47 -21.27 -9.83
CA ASP A 93 -11.12 -22.05 -11.01
C ASP A 93 -12.39 -22.39 -11.81
N LYS A 94 -12.36 -22.17 -13.12
CA LYS A 94 -13.51 -22.38 -13.97
C LYS A 94 -13.97 -23.86 -14.03
N LYS A 95 -13.06 -24.79 -13.79
CA LYS A 95 -13.33 -26.22 -13.84
C LYS A 95 -13.73 -26.79 -12.47
N THR A 96 -13.06 -26.38 -11.40
CA THR A 96 -13.25 -26.97 -10.06
C THR A 96 -14.06 -26.09 -9.12
N GLY A 97 -14.22 -24.79 -9.42
CA GLY A 97 -14.85 -23.82 -8.55
C GLY A 97 -14.05 -23.48 -7.29
N LYS A 98 -12.85 -24.02 -7.17
CA LYS A 98 -11.99 -23.76 -6.00
C LYS A 98 -11.22 -22.47 -6.16
N VAL A 99 -11.07 -21.73 -5.06
CA VAL A 99 -10.24 -20.54 -4.99
C VAL A 99 -8.88 -20.96 -4.43
N SER A 100 -7.82 -20.65 -5.18
CA SER A 100 -6.46 -20.92 -4.75
C SER A 100 -6.08 -20.07 -3.54
N THR A 101 -5.35 -20.65 -2.59
CA THR A 101 -4.75 -19.92 -1.47
C THR A 101 -3.39 -19.33 -1.85
N GLU A 102 -2.85 -19.71 -3.02
CA GLU A 102 -1.59 -19.21 -3.52
C GLU A 102 -1.80 -17.95 -4.34
N ASP A 103 -0.77 -17.07 -4.36
CA ASP A 103 -0.81 -15.86 -5.18
C ASP A 103 -0.83 -16.23 -6.66
N GLY A 104 -1.91 -15.88 -7.34
CA GLY A 104 -2.03 -16.02 -8.78
C GLY A 104 -1.42 -14.84 -9.53
N ALA A 105 -1.68 -14.79 -10.86
CA ALA A 105 -1.15 -13.73 -11.72
C ALA A 105 -1.59 -12.32 -11.31
N CYS A 106 -2.78 -12.20 -10.72
CA CYS A 106 -3.34 -10.91 -10.30
C CYS A 106 -2.98 -10.50 -8.87
N GLN A 107 -2.31 -11.36 -8.11
CA GLN A 107 -1.98 -11.14 -6.70
C GLN A 107 -0.48 -10.97 -6.45
N LYS A 108 0.26 -10.45 -7.42
CA LYS A 108 1.72 -10.27 -7.30
C LYS A 108 2.15 -8.86 -6.95
N VAL A 109 1.21 -7.94 -6.76
CA VAL A 109 1.55 -6.53 -6.49
C VAL A 109 2.32 -6.37 -5.19
N LEU A 110 1.83 -6.99 -4.12
CA LEU A 110 2.46 -6.90 -2.81
C LEU A 110 3.90 -7.46 -2.79
N PRO A 111 4.16 -8.68 -3.29
CA PRO A 111 5.54 -9.18 -3.35
C PRO A 111 6.47 -8.29 -4.17
N VAL A 112 6.02 -7.77 -5.31
CA VAL A 112 6.82 -6.88 -6.16
C VAL A 112 7.14 -5.57 -5.43
N MET A 113 6.16 -4.98 -4.75
CA MET A 113 6.39 -3.77 -3.94
C MET A 113 7.40 -4.02 -2.83
N ARG A 114 7.24 -5.15 -2.12
CA ARG A 114 8.16 -5.55 -1.04
C ARG A 114 9.60 -5.64 -1.55
N GLU A 115 9.81 -6.36 -2.63
CA GLU A 115 11.14 -6.53 -3.23
C GLU A 115 11.74 -5.20 -3.70
N THR A 116 10.92 -4.35 -4.30
CA THR A 116 11.36 -3.03 -4.76
C THR A 116 11.86 -2.16 -3.61
N LEU A 117 11.11 -2.13 -2.51
CA LEU A 117 11.48 -1.31 -1.35
C LEU A 117 12.69 -1.87 -0.61
N GLN A 118 12.78 -3.19 -0.48
CA GLN A 118 13.95 -3.84 0.11
C GLN A 118 15.21 -3.55 -0.71
N ALA A 119 15.12 -3.59 -2.03
CA ALA A 119 16.25 -3.27 -2.92
C ALA A 119 16.70 -1.82 -2.78
N LYS A 120 15.83 -0.92 -2.34
CA LYS A 120 16.16 0.48 -2.08
C LYS A 120 16.68 0.73 -0.65
N GLY A 121 16.82 -0.32 0.14
CA GLY A 121 17.37 -0.23 1.50
C GLY A 121 16.37 0.15 2.58
N LEU A 122 15.05 0.16 2.27
CA LEU A 122 14.03 0.43 3.27
C LEU A 122 13.76 -0.80 4.13
N LYS A 123 13.37 -0.54 5.37
CA LYS A 123 12.99 -1.58 6.34
C LYS A 123 11.46 -1.61 6.44
N GLU A 124 10.87 -2.69 5.97
CA GLU A 124 9.43 -2.87 6.04
C GLU A 124 9.00 -3.29 7.45
N VAL A 125 7.99 -2.60 7.99
CA VAL A 125 7.47 -2.87 9.34
C VAL A 125 6.06 -3.44 9.31
N ALA A 126 5.33 -3.26 8.21
CA ALA A 126 3.97 -3.77 8.05
C ALA A 126 3.61 -3.90 6.58
N GLU A 127 2.76 -4.86 6.26
CA GLU A 127 2.19 -4.99 4.92
C GLU A 127 0.78 -5.56 5.00
N THR A 128 -0.06 -5.21 4.03
CA THR A 128 -1.37 -5.81 3.85
C THR A 128 -1.82 -5.70 2.41
N ARG A 129 -2.76 -6.54 2.08
CA ARG A 129 -3.41 -6.61 0.78
C ARG A 129 -4.90 -6.47 0.97
N VAL A 130 -5.52 -5.54 0.26
CA VAL A 130 -6.97 -5.37 0.23
C VAL A 130 -7.45 -5.73 -1.16
N TYR A 131 -8.46 -6.57 -1.26
CA TYR A 131 -8.97 -6.99 -2.56
C TYR A 131 -10.04 -6.03 -3.09
N VAL A 132 -10.05 -5.88 -4.41
CA VAL A 132 -11.15 -5.28 -5.17
C VAL A 132 -11.91 -6.38 -5.90
N LEU A 133 -13.22 -6.20 -6.04
CA LEU A 133 -14.08 -7.21 -6.65
C LEU A 133 -14.20 -7.06 -8.16
N GLY A 134 -13.70 -5.95 -8.70
CA GLY A 134 -13.65 -5.65 -10.13
C GLY A 134 -12.58 -4.61 -10.40
N ILE A 135 -12.38 -4.26 -11.67
CA ILE A 135 -11.32 -3.32 -12.09
C ILE A 135 -11.45 -1.97 -11.38
N GLU A 136 -12.67 -1.46 -11.25
CA GLU A 136 -12.95 -0.16 -10.62
C GLU A 136 -13.42 -0.28 -9.17
N GLY A 137 -13.48 -1.46 -8.64
CA GLY A 137 -14.01 -1.75 -7.32
C GLY A 137 -15.28 -2.57 -7.40
N PRO A 138 -16.08 -2.63 -6.33
CA PRO A 138 -15.80 -2.05 -5.03
C PRO A 138 -14.69 -2.78 -4.26
N LEU A 139 -14.29 -2.20 -3.14
CA LEU A 139 -13.44 -2.88 -2.19
C LEU A 139 -14.19 -4.07 -1.58
N GLU A 140 -13.47 -5.13 -1.21
CA GLU A 140 -14.05 -6.29 -0.55
C GLU A 140 -14.76 -5.93 0.75
N ASP A 141 -15.75 -6.73 1.15
CA ASP A 141 -16.41 -6.56 2.44
C ASP A 141 -15.38 -6.77 3.55
N GLY A 142 -15.45 -5.94 4.60
CA GLY A 142 -14.53 -6.02 5.72
C GLY A 142 -13.15 -5.43 5.47
N TRP A 143 -12.97 -4.67 4.40
CA TRP A 143 -11.70 -4.03 4.09
C TRP A 143 -11.21 -3.12 5.22
N GLN A 144 -12.14 -2.48 5.95
CA GLN A 144 -11.78 -1.62 7.09
C GLN A 144 -11.04 -2.39 8.18
N SER A 145 -11.44 -3.64 8.44
CA SER A 145 -10.76 -4.50 9.42
C SER A 145 -9.33 -4.82 9.02
N LYS A 146 -9.08 -4.98 7.73
CA LYS A 146 -7.70 -5.19 7.21
C LYS A 146 -6.85 -3.94 7.40
N VAL A 147 -7.42 -2.76 7.14
CA VAL A 147 -6.72 -1.49 7.33
C VAL A 147 -6.45 -1.25 8.81
N GLU A 148 -7.40 -1.59 9.68
CA GLU A 148 -7.21 -1.50 11.14
C GLU A 148 -6.08 -2.41 11.60
N ALA A 149 -6.06 -3.68 11.19
CA ALA A 149 -4.98 -4.60 11.51
C ALA A 149 -3.62 -4.09 11.01
N PHE A 150 -3.59 -3.53 9.80
CA PHE A 150 -2.40 -2.91 9.24
C PHE A 150 -1.91 -1.73 10.10
N ALA A 151 -2.84 -0.84 10.49
CA ALA A 151 -2.51 0.29 11.35
C ALA A 151 -1.97 -0.15 12.71
N GLN A 152 -2.47 -1.27 13.26
CA GLN A 152 -1.99 -1.83 14.52
C GLN A 152 -0.57 -2.39 14.42
N MET A 153 -0.13 -2.82 13.25
CA MET A 153 1.23 -3.29 13.02
C MET A 153 2.25 -2.15 12.99
N ILE A 154 1.81 -0.92 12.74
CA ILE A 154 2.70 0.24 12.67
C ILE A 154 3.19 0.58 14.07
N PRO A 155 4.51 0.56 14.33
CA PRO A 155 5.03 0.98 15.63
C PRO A 155 4.85 2.49 15.80
N VAL A 156 4.22 2.88 16.89
CA VAL A 156 4.03 4.28 17.25
C VAL A 156 5.17 4.68 18.19
N ASP A 157 6.03 5.59 17.75
CA ASP A 157 7.19 6.01 18.49
C ASP A 157 6.81 6.84 19.73
N GLY A 158 7.71 6.87 20.71
CA GLY A 158 7.52 7.59 21.95
C GLY A 158 6.79 6.78 23.03
N LYS A 159 6.65 5.49 22.81
CA LYS A 159 6.04 4.55 23.75
C LYS A 159 7.09 3.62 24.33
#